data_6b25f2f1df1e747b3aaeb43857bebdb1
#
_entry.id   6b25f2f1df1e747b3aaeb43857bebdb1
#
_cell.length_a   1.000
_cell.length_b   1.000
_cell.length_c   1.000
_cell.angle_alpha   90.00
_cell.angle_beta   90.00
_cell.angle_gamma   90.00
#
_symmetry.space_group_name_H-M   'P 1'
#
loop_
_entity.id
_entity.type
_entity.pdbx_description
1 polymer ?
#
loop_
_entity_poly.entity_id
_entity_poly.type
_entity_poly.pdbx_seq_one_letter_code
_entity_poly.pdbx_strand_id
1 'polypeptide(L)'
;IYSGNFLLQAEVDTFDVTRLQVGINPFQFCWKLDPGASFTSPEAVLVYSRNGLNDMSQTFHRLYRTRLARGEWRDKERPILLNNWEATYFDFKKEKLLELADEAQKVGIELFVLDDGWFGNRCDDNRALGDWFVNEDKLGGSLTELIAEVHSRGLQFGLWVEPEMISVDSQLYRAHPDWAIKVPDRDHTYSRNQLVLDYANPDVVAYIKETLDQLLSQHDIDYI
;
A
#
# COMPACT_ATOMS: atom_id res chain seq x y z
N ILE A 1 -17.51 6.16 -0.12
CA ILE A 1 -16.61 7.26 -0.46
C ILE A 1 -15.21 6.70 -0.73
N TYR A 2 -14.50 7.23 -1.74
CA TYR A 2 -13.18 6.74 -2.19
C TYR A 2 -12.00 7.51 -1.58
N SER A 3 -12.26 8.42 -0.64
CA SER A 3 -11.23 9.09 0.14
C SER A 3 -11.12 8.48 1.52
N GLY A 4 -9.90 8.28 2.03
CA GLY A 4 -9.66 7.75 3.37
C GLY A 4 -10.06 8.70 4.50
N ASN A 5 -10.04 10.01 4.26
CA ASN A 5 -10.37 11.02 5.28
C ASN A 5 -11.79 11.56 5.06
N PHE A 6 -12.78 10.82 5.52
CA PHE A 6 -14.20 11.15 5.34
C PHE A 6 -14.95 11.26 6.67
N LEU A 7 -16.09 11.95 6.64
CA LEU A 7 -17.10 11.92 7.68
C LEU A 7 -18.40 11.35 7.12
N LEU A 8 -18.99 10.39 7.84
CA LEU A 8 -20.36 9.96 7.67
C LEU A 8 -21.13 10.32 8.95
N GLN A 9 -22.17 11.12 8.83
CA GLN A 9 -23.01 11.53 9.95
C GLN A 9 -24.47 11.20 9.66
N ALA A 10 -25.16 10.62 10.64
CA ALA A 10 -26.59 10.41 10.66
C ALA A 10 -27.17 11.13 11.86
N GLU A 11 -28.21 11.93 11.65
CA GLU A 11 -28.92 12.63 12.71
C GLU A 11 -30.43 12.55 12.48
N VAL A 12 -31.20 12.59 13.56
CA VAL A 12 -32.65 12.72 13.54
C VAL A 12 -32.98 14.08 14.11
N ASP A 13 -33.70 14.91 13.36
CA ASP A 13 -34.10 16.24 13.81
C ASP A 13 -35.36 16.21 14.69
N THR A 14 -35.79 17.37 15.14
CA THR A 14 -36.97 17.53 16.01
C THR A 14 -38.32 17.21 15.33
N PHE A 15 -38.28 16.93 14.02
CA PHE A 15 -39.45 16.53 13.22
C PHE A 15 -39.41 15.04 12.83
N ASP A 16 -38.55 14.25 13.48
CA ASP A 16 -38.32 12.84 13.17
C ASP A 16 -37.80 12.58 11.73
N VAL A 17 -37.18 13.58 11.12
CA VAL A 17 -36.53 13.41 9.79
C VAL A 17 -35.09 13.00 9.96
N THR A 18 -34.74 11.88 9.35
CA THR A 18 -33.36 11.41 9.32
C THR A 18 -32.58 12.11 8.22
N ARG A 19 -31.45 12.72 8.59
CA ARG A 19 -30.52 13.35 7.67
C ARG A 19 -29.21 12.53 7.63
N LEU A 20 -28.74 12.21 6.43
CA LEU A 20 -27.44 11.62 6.19
C LEU A 20 -26.53 12.64 5.50
N GLN A 21 -25.32 12.79 6.01
CA GLN A 21 -24.26 13.58 5.40
C GLN A 21 -23.02 12.71 5.22
N VAL A 22 -22.42 12.76 4.04
CA VAL A 22 -21.16 12.08 3.75
C VAL A 22 -20.28 12.98 2.89
N GLY A 23 -19.02 13.11 3.25
CA GLY A 23 -18.09 13.98 2.53
C GLY A 23 -16.69 13.92 3.12
N ILE A 24 -15.86 14.86 2.71
CA ILE A 24 -14.55 15.05 3.31
C ILE A 24 -14.71 15.38 4.79
N ASN A 25 -13.89 14.77 5.65
CA ASN A 25 -13.87 15.11 7.07
C ASN A 25 -13.50 16.59 7.25
N PRO A 26 -14.38 17.39 7.87
CA PRO A 26 -14.14 18.83 8.02
C PRO A 26 -13.06 19.17 9.07
N PHE A 27 -12.58 18.19 9.85
CA PHE A 27 -11.59 18.45 10.88
C PHE A 27 -10.26 18.89 10.23
N GLN A 28 -9.86 20.14 10.53
CA GLN A 28 -8.67 20.79 9.97
C GLN A 28 -8.59 20.81 8.43
N PHE A 29 -9.73 20.65 7.75
CA PHE A 29 -9.80 20.76 6.30
C PHE A 29 -10.13 22.19 5.89
N CYS A 30 -9.29 22.75 5.02
CA CYS A 30 -9.51 24.05 4.39
C CYS A 30 -9.06 23.98 2.92
N TRP A 31 -9.90 24.42 2.03
CA TRP A 31 -9.60 24.50 0.60
C TRP A 31 -9.93 25.89 0.09
N LYS A 32 -8.91 26.57 -0.45
CA LYS A 32 -9.11 27.85 -1.12
C LYS A 32 -9.54 27.61 -2.56
N LEU A 33 -10.69 28.12 -2.94
CA LEU A 33 -11.20 28.07 -4.30
C LEU A 33 -11.09 29.46 -4.94
N ASP A 34 -10.16 29.63 -5.87
CA ASP A 34 -9.95 30.90 -6.56
C ASP A 34 -11.06 31.13 -7.63
N PRO A 35 -11.31 32.39 -8.04
CA PRO A 35 -12.28 32.70 -9.08
C PRO A 35 -11.99 31.93 -10.39
N GLY A 36 -12.99 31.24 -10.91
CA GLY A 36 -12.86 30.41 -12.12
C GLY A 36 -12.27 29.01 -11.90
N ALA A 37 -11.80 28.69 -10.68
CA ALA A 37 -11.36 27.36 -10.34
C ALA A 37 -12.53 26.45 -9.96
N SER A 38 -12.29 25.14 -9.96
CA SER A 38 -13.26 24.13 -9.53
C SER A 38 -12.62 23.15 -8.53
N PHE A 39 -13.43 22.63 -7.63
CA PHE A 39 -13.06 21.55 -6.72
C PHE A 39 -14.04 20.41 -6.89
N THR A 40 -13.49 19.20 -7.13
CA THR A 40 -14.31 17.99 -7.21
C THR A 40 -14.13 17.19 -5.93
N SER A 41 -15.22 17.02 -5.18
CA SER A 41 -15.22 16.18 -3.98
C SER A 41 -15.04 14.71 -4.35
N PRO A 42 -14.50 13.88 -3.43
CA PRO A 42 -14.47 12.44 -3.61
C PRO A 42 -15.87 11.88 -3.85
N GLU A 43 -15.97 10.88 -4.74
CA GLU A 43 -17.22 10.23 -5.08
C GLU A 43 -17.74 9.40 -3.90
N ALA A 44 -19.01 9.50 -3.61
CA ALA A 44 -19.71 8.68 -2.62
C ALA A 44 -20.77 7.82 -3.29
N VAL A 45 -20.78 6.53 -2.96
CA VAL A 45 -21.74 5.57 -3.48
C VAL A 45 -22.71 5.16 -2.38
N LEU A 46 -23.99 5.24 -2.65
CA LEU A 46 -25.06 4.84 -1.75
C LEU A 46 -25.76 3.62 -2.34
N VAL A 47 -26.21 2.71 -1.48
CA VAL A 47 -27.03 1.57 -1.85
C VAL A 47 -28.21 1.46 -0.89
N TYR A 48 -29.37 1.11 -1.43
CA TYR A 48 -30.55 0.76 -0.65
C TYR A 48 -30.84 -0.73 -0.79
N SER A 49 -31.10 -1.41 0.32
CA SER A 49 -31.56 -2.79 0.35
C SER A 49 -32.70 -2.95 1.33
N ARG A 50 -33.79 -3.53 0.89
CA ARG A 50 -34.91 -3.97 1.76
C ARG A 50 -34.76 -5.40 2.28
N ASN A 51 -33.76 -6.14 1.77
CA ASN A 51 -33.52 -7.55 2.07
C ASN A 51 -32.37 -7.74 3.08
N GLY A 52 -31.98 -6.68 3.79
CA GLY A 52 -30.96 -6.71 4.83
C GLY A 52 -29.54 -6.51 4.33
N LEU A 53 -28.57 -6.68 5.24
CA LEU A 53 -27.16 -6.35 5.02
C LEU A 53 -26.47 -7.23 3.98
N ASN A 54 -26.88 -8.50 3.87
CA ASN A 54 -26.28 -9.41 2.89
C ASN A 54 -26.56 -8.97 1.45
N ASP A 55 -27.80 -8.55 1.15
CA ASP A 55 -28.15 -8.05 -0.18
C ASP A 55 -27.43 -6.74 -0.49
N MET A 56 -27.29 -5.85 0.50
CA MET A 56 -26.49 -4.64 0.41
C MET A 56 -25.03 -4.98 0.07
N SER A 57 -24.41 -5.90 0.83
CA SER A 57 -23.03 -6.35 0.63
C SER A 57 -22.82 -6.94 -0.77
N GLN A 58 -23.71 -7.84 -1.20
CA GLN A 58 -23.66 -8.42 -2.57
C GLN A 58 -23.79 -7.36 -3.65
N THR A 59 -24.57 -6.30 -3.42
CA THR A 59 -24.68 -5.20 -4.37
C THR A 59 -23.39 -4.41 -4.49
N PHE A 60 -22.69 -4.14 -3.39
CA PHE A 60 -21.35 -3.55 -3.42
C PHE A 60 -20.33 -4.48 -4.07
N HIS A 61 -20.36 -5.78 -3.81
CA HIS A 61 -19.46 -6.75 -4.47
C HIS A 61 -19.64 -6.74 -5.99
N ARG A 62 -20.88 -6.69 -6.49
CA ARG A 62 -21.14 -6.55 -7.94
C ARG A 62 -20.60 -5.22 -8.49
N LEU A 63 -20.76 -4.12 -7.75
CA LEU A 63 -20.21 -2.83 -8.15
C LEU A 63 -18.67 -2.90 -8.24
N TYR A 64 -18.00 -3.42 -7.21
CA TYR A 64 -16.55 -3.52 -7.18
C TYR A 64 -16.02 -4.42 -8.30
N ARG A 65 -16.64 -5.57 -8.54
CA ARG A 65 -16.26 -6.49 -9.61
C ARG A 65 -16.42 -5.87 -11.00
N THR A 66 -17.47 -5.08 -11.22
CA THR A 66 -17.78 -4.56 -12.57
C THR A 66 -17.22 -3.16 -12.83
N ARG A 67 -16.89 -2.39 -11.80
CA ARG A 67 -16.49 -0.98 -11.93
C ARG A 67 -15.09 -0.68 -11.36
N LEU A 68 -14.67 -1.38 -10.31
CA LEU A 68 -13.40 -1.14 -9.64
C LEU A 68 -12.33 -2.12 -10.13
N ALA A 69 -12.57 -3.43 -10.03
CA ALA A 69 -11.64 -4.45 -10.48
C ALA A 69 -11.43 -4.38 -12.00
N ARG A 70 -10.17 -4.43 -12.43
CA ARG A 70 -9.77 -4.27 -13.84
C ARG A 70 -8.76 -5.36 -14.23
N GLY A 71 -8.45 -5.43 -15.53
CA GLY A 71 -7.49 -6.38 -16.07
C GLY A 71 -7.91 -7.83 -15.87
N GLU A 72 -6.95 -8.74 -15.97
CA GLU A 72 -7.19 -10.17 -15.81
C GLU A 72 -7.74 -10.55 -14.44
N TRP A 73 -7.31 -9.83 -13.37
CA TRP A 73 -7.70 -10.08 -11.99
C TRP A 73 -9.16 -9.72 -11.65
N ARG A 74 -9.91 -9.16 -12.59
CA ARG A 74 -11.35 -8.94 -12.42
C ARG A 74 -12.11 -10.25 -12.26
N ASP A 75 -11.76 -11.25 -13.08
CA ASP A 75 -12.49 -12.50 -13.17
C ASP A 75 -11.63 -13.74 -12.83
N LYS A 76 -10.31 -13.59 -12.72
CA LYS A 76 -9.36 -14.63 -12.32
C LYS A 76 -9.37 -14.84 -10.81
N GLU A 77 -9.27 -16.08 -10.37
CA GLU A 77 -9.06 -16.41 -8.96
C GLU A 77 -7.72 -15.86 -8.48
N ARG A 78 -7.65 -15.48 -7.20
CA ARG A 78 -6.41 -15.02 -6.60
C ARG A 78 -5.54 -16.22 -6.25
N PRO A 79 -4.21 -16.12 -6.46
CA PRO A 79 -3.30 -17.20 -6.11
C PRO A 79 -3.28 -17.43 -4.58
N ILE A 80 -3.04 -18.67 -4.19
CA ILE A 80 -2.77 -19.01 -2.79
C ILE A 80 -1.38 -18.47 -2.44
N LEU A 81 -1.33 -17.54 -1.51
CA LEU A 81 -0.14 -16.74 -1.19
C LEU A 81 0.52 -17.20 0.10
N LEU A 82 1.86 -17.30 0.08
CA LEU A 82 2.71 -17.36 1.25
C LEU A 82 3.54 -16.08 1.33
N ASN A 83 3.51 -15.40 2.47
CA ASN A 83 4.40 -14.30 2.82
C ASN A 83 5.45 -14.80 3.85
N ASN A 84 6.72 -14.43 3.68
CA ASN A 84 7.80 -14.93 4.54
C ASN A 84 7.88 -14.26 5.92
N TRP A 85 7.17 -13.15 6.17
CA TRP A 85 7.36 -12.30 7.35
C TRP A 85 7.39 -13.08 8.67
N GLU A 86 6.35 -13.82 8.96
CA GLU A 86 6.24 -14.57 10.23
C GLU A 86 7.27 -15.71 10.38
N ALA A 87 7.85 -16.15 9.28
CA ALA A 87 8.87 -17.20 9.30
C ALA A 87 10.29 -16.69 9.53
N THR A 88 10.57 -15.43 9.14
CA THR A 88 11.95 -14.94 9.09
C THR A 88 12.14 -13.55 9.69
N TYR A 89 11.09 -12.73 9.73
CA TYR A 89 11.21 -11.29 9.99
C TYR A 89 12.35 -10.69 9.14
N PHE A 90 13.28 -9.97 9.76
CA PHE A 90 14.45 -9.38 9.08
C PHE A 90 15.62 -10.35 8.89
N ASP A 91 15.57 -11.57 9.45
CA ASP A 91 16.66 -12.54 9.40
C ASP A 91 16.49 -13.56 8.27
N PHE A 92 16.86 -13.14 7.06
CA PHE A 92 16.82 -13.99 5.88
C PHE A 92 17.96 -13.69 4.89
N LYS A 93 18.26 -14.72 4.12
CA LYS A 93 19.08 -14.68 2.91
C LYS A 93 18.38 -15.49 1.81
N LYS A 94 18.89 -15.39 0.58
CA LYS A 94 18.33 -16.08 -0.58
C LYS A 94 18.10 -17.57 -0.32
N GLU A 95 19.06 -18.26 0.27
CA GLU A 95 18.96 -19.69 0.55
C GLU A 95 17.76 -20.03 1.43
N LYS A 96 17.53 -19.24 2.49
CA LYS A 96 16.41 -19.44 3.41
C LYS A 96 15.06 -19.18 2.75
N LEU A 97 14.98 -18.16 1.89
CA LEU A 97 13.78 -17.86 1.11
C LEU A 97 13.45 -18.98 0.12
N LEU A 98 14.47 -19.54 -0.51
CA LEU A 98 14.29 -20.67 -1.45
C LEU A 98 13.90 -21.97 -0.74
N GLU A 99 14.41 -22.25 0.47
CA GLU A 99 13.91 -23.36 1.30
C GLU A 99 12.42 -23.21 1.59
N LEU A 100 11.96 -21.99 1.95
CA LEU A 100 10.54 -21.71 2.18
C LEU A 100 9.71 -21.86 0.89
N ALA A 101 10.25 -21.42 -0.25
CA ALA A 101 9.59 -21.58 -1.54
C ALA A 101 9.47 -23.06 -1.94
N ASP A 102 10.47 -23.90 -1.65
CA ASP A 102 10.44 -25.35 -1.88
C ASP A 102 9.33 -26.02 -1.03
N GLU A 103 9.19 -25.64 0.22
CA GLU A 103 8.11 -26.16 1.09
C GLU A 103 6.73 -25.63 0.68
N ALA A 104 6.66 -24.35 0.28
CA ALA A 104 5.44 -23.72 -0.24
C ALA A 104 4.88 -24.47 -1.46
N GLN A 105 5.75 -24.79 -2.44
CA GLN A 105 5.37 -25.54 -3.63
C GLN A 105 4.76 -26.91 -3.29
N LYS A 106 5.32 -27.63 -2.32
CA LYS A 106 4.87 -28.97 -1.92
C LYS A 106 3.46 -29.00 -1.37
N VAL A 107 3.02 -27.89 -0.75
CA VAL A 107 1.68 -27.76 -0.16
C VAL A 107 0.70 -27.01 -1.05
N GLY A 108 1.08 -26.68 -2.28
CA GLY A 108 0.19 -26.09 -3.28
C GLY A 108 0.04 -24.57 -3.19
N ILE A 109 1.01 -23.88 -2.59
CA ILE A 109 1.11 -22.42 -2.70
C ILE A 109 1.43 -22.03 -4.15
N GLU A 110 0.93 -20.90 -4.59
CA GLU A 110 1.03 -20.42 -5.97
C GLU A 110 1.82 -19.10 -6.09
N LEU A 111 1.90 -18.33 -5.02
CA LEU A 111 2.57 -17.02 -4.97
C LEU A 111 3.43 -16.91 -3.69
N PHE A 112 4.72 -16.65 -3.87
CA PHE A 112 5.64 -16.37 -2.77
C PHE A 112 5.90 -14.87 -2.68
N VAL A 113 5.63 -14.25 -1.52
CA VAL A 113 5.84 -12.82 -1.30
C VAL A 113 7.01 -12.59 -0.36
N LEU A 114 8.03 -11.86 -0.84
CA LEU A 114 9.10 -11.33 -0.02
C LEU A 114 8.63 -10.05 0.67
N ASP A 115 8.53 -10.12 2.00
CA ASP A 115 8.12 -9.02 2.86
C ASP A 115 9.28 -8.06 3.19
N ASP A 116 9.12 -7.24 4.22
CA ASP A 116 10.02 -6.19 4.68
C ASP A 116 11.48 -6.67 4.87
N GLY A 117 12.42 -5.78 4.58
CA GLY A 117 13.84 -6.03 4.84
C GLY A 117 14.74 -6.33 3.63
N TRP A 118 14.21 -6.30 2.41
CA TRP A 118 14.98 -6.57 1.17
C TRP A 118 15.76 -5.35 0.65
N PHE A 119 15.44 -4.14 1.16
CA PHE A 119 15.89 -2.86 0.59
C PHE A 119 16.79 -2.07 1.56
N GLY A 120 17.60 -1.17 1.02
CA GLY A 120 18.43 -0.23 1.76
C GLY A 120 19.22 -0.91 2.89
N ASN A 121 19.30 -0.26 4.05
CA ASN A 121 19.85 -0.84 5.27
C ASN A 121 18.75 -1.31 6.24
N ARG A 122 17.67 -1.89 5.70
CA ARG A 122 16.49 -2.34 6.44
C ARG A 122 16.74 -3.65 7.17
N CYS A 123 17.23 -3.58 8.40
CA CYS A 123 17.47 -4.76 9.26
C CYS A 123 16.65 -4.74 10.55
N ASP A 124 15.88 -3.69 10.77
CA ASP A 124 14.92 -3.47 11.85
C ASP A 124 13.89 -2.42 11.42
N ASP A 125 12.85 -2.19 12.21
CA ASP A 125 11.76 -1.26 11.90
C ASP A 125 12.06 0.22 12.23
N ASN A 126 13.30 0.57 12.55
CA ASN A 126 13.68 1.96 12.86
C ASN A 126 14.27 2.71 11.67
N ARG A 127 14.57 2.03 10.55
CA ARG A 127 15.38 2.60 9.45
C ARG A 127 14.92 2.23 8.07
N ALA A 128 15.45 2.96 7.09
CA ALA A 128 15.48 2.68 5.64
C ALA A 128 14.14 2.73 4.89
N LEU A 129 12.98 2.94 5.53
CA LEU A 129 11.77 3.22 4.75
C LEU A 129 11.99 4.48 3.88
N GLY A 130 11.68 4.37 2.61
CA GLY A 130 11.99 5.36 1.58
C GLY A 130 13.18 4.97 0.68
N ASP A 131 14.06 4.10 1.16
CA ASP A 131 15.27 3.66 0.44
C ASP A 131 14.99 2.37 -0.38
N TRP A 132 14.08 2.45 -1.35
CA TRP A 132 13.54 1.30 -2.10
C TRP A 132 14.51 0.77 -3.17
N PHE A 133 15.78 0.57 -2.80
CA PHE A 133 16.78 -0.10 -3.64
C PHE A 133 17.23 -1.41 -3.00
N VAL A 134 17.42 -2.43 -3.83
CA VAL A 134 17.73 -3.80 -3.38
C VAL A 134 19.04 -3.82 -2.58
N ASN A 135 19.05 -4.51 -1.46
CA ASN A 135 20.25 -4.81 -0.68
C ASN A 135 20.76 -6.22 -1.04
N GLU A 136 21.60 -6.31 -2.08
CA GLU A 136 22.13 -7.58 -2.57
C GLU A 136 23.03 -8.28 -1.54
N ASP A 137 23.78 -7.53 -0.72
CA ASP A 137 24.62 -8.10 0.34
C ASP A 137 23.77 -8.84 1.38
N LYS A 138 22.65 -8.24 1.78
CA LYS A 138 21.71 -8.84 2.71
C LYS A 138 20.99 -10.06 2.11
N LEU A 139 20.53 -9.94 0.87
CA LEU A 139 19.91 -11.07 0.16
C LEU A 139 20.91 -12.22 -0.08
N GLY A 140 22.20 -11.92 -0.19
CA GLY A 140 23.22 -12.88 -0.60
C GLY A 140 23.20 -13.19 -2.10
N GLY A 141 22.73 -12.23 -2.91
CA GLY A 141 22.60 -12.31 -4.35
C GLY A 141 21.65 -11.26 -4.91
N SER A 142 21.46 -11.26 -6.23
CA SER A 142 20.55 -10.29 -6.85
C SER A 142 19.08 -10.67 -6.68
N LEU A 143 18.21 -9.66 -6.62
CA LEU A 143 16.77 -9.87 -6.59
C LEU A 143 16.28 -10.58 -7.87
N THR A 144 16.86 -10.27 -9.02
CA THR A 144 16.50 -10.91 -10.30
C THR A 144 16.78 -12.42 -10.26
N GLU A 145 17.92 -12.86 -9.69
CA GLU A 145 18.21 -14.28 -9.51
C GLU A 145 17.21 -14.95 -8.56
N LEU A 146 16.90 -14.32 -7.43
CA LEU A 146 15.90 -14.84 -6.48
C LEU A 146 14.55 -15.04 -7.17
N ILE A 147 14.08 -14.05 -7.92
CA ILE A 147 12.81 -14.12 -8.67
C ILE A 147 12.85 -15.28 -9.67
N ALA A 148 13.90 -15.39 -10.47
CA ALA A 148 14.05 -16.47 -11.45
C ALA A 148 14.04 -17.86 -10.79
N GLU A 149 14.66 -18.00 -9.64
CA GLU A 149 14.66 -19.25 -8.88
C GLU A 149 13.28 -19.58 -8.27
N VAL A 150 12.52 -18.59 -7.80
CA VAL A 150 11.13 -18.77 -7.35
C VAL A 150 10.25 -19.17 -8.52
N HIS A 151 10.36 -18.50 -9.66
CA HIS A 151 9.62 -18.86 -10.90
C HIS A 151 9.97 -20.26 -11.40
N SER A 152 11.24 -20.71 -11.30
CA SER A 152 11.64 -22.05 -11.69
C SER A 152 10.96 -23.16 -10.88
N ARG A 153 10.45 -22.83 -9.69
CA ARG A 153 9.66 -23.71 -8.83
C ARG A 153 8.16 -23.71 -9.17
N GLY A 154 7.77 -22.95 -10.19
CA GLY A 154 6.37 -22.81 -10.60
C GLY A 154 5.55 -21.87 -9.71
N LEU A 155 6.20 -21.06 -8.87
CA LEU A 155 5.58 -20.05 -8.04
C LEU A 155 5.64 -18.69 -8.73
N GLN A 156 4.64 -17.84 -8.55
CA GLN A 156 4.72 -16.42 -8.82
C GLN A 156 5.54 -15.73 -7.71
N PHE A 157 6.09 -14.56 -8.01
CA PHE A 157 6.86 -13.77 -7.04
C PHE A 157 6.19 -12.43 -6.74
N GLY A 158 6.06 -12.12 -5.45
CA GLY A 158 5.58 -10.84 -4.96
C GLY A 158 6.61 -10.11 -4.10
N LEU A 159 6.47 -8.79 -4.03
CA LEU A 159 7.37 -7.94 -3.24
C LEU A 159 6.57 -6.95 -2.41
N TRP A 160 6.88 -6.85 -1.11
CA TRP A 160 6.26 -5.87 -0.23
C TRP A 160 6.94 -4.50 -0.36
N VAL A 161 6.14 -3.46 -0.40
CA VAL A 161 6.56 -2.06 -0.29
C VAL A 161 5.58 -1.26 0.58
N GLU A 162 6.07 -0.24 1.27
CA GLU A 162 5.29 0.70 2.08
C GLU A 162 5.62 2.15 1.63
N PRO A 163 5.19 2.53 0.40
CA PRO A 163 5.69 3.74 -0.26
C PRO A 163 5.22 5.05 0.38
N GLU A 164 4.21 5.01 1.24
CA GLU A 164 3.70 6.17 1.97
C GLU A 164 4.55 6.57 3.16
N MET A 165 5.48 5.71 3.59
CA MET A 165 6.23 5.91 4.82
C MET A 165 7.71 6.22 4.56
N ILE A 166 8.33 6.90 5.53
CA ILE A 166 9.75 7.24 5.52
C ILE A 166 10.33 7.12 6.93
N SER A 167 11.51 6.53 7.05
CA SER A 167 12.27 6.51 8.29
C SER A 167 13.18 7.73 8.39
N VAL A 168 13.34 8.29 9.59
CA VAL A 168 14.34 9.37 9.84
C VAL A 168 15.74 8.88 9.51
N ASP A 169 16.05 7.61 9.84
CA ASP A 169 17.28 6.95 9.41
C ASP A 169 17.10 6.31 8.02
N SER A 170 16.98 7.14 6.99
CA SER A 170 17.00 6.76 5.59
C SER A 170 17.80 7.75 4.76
N GLN A 171 18.26 7.36 3.58
CA GLN A 171 18.91 8.27 2.63
C GLN A 171 17.93 9.30 2.11
N LEU A 172 16.69 8.85 1.84
CA LEU A 172 15.63 9.73 1.38
C LEU A 172 15.34 10.85 2.37
N TYR A 173 15.18 10.55 3.67
CA TYR A 173 14.93 11.58 4.68
C TYR A 173 16.11 12.54 4.84
N ARG A 174 17.35 12.05 4.77
CA ARG A 174 18.53 12.91 4.80
C ARG A 174 18.61 13.86 3.63
N ALA A 175 18.16 13.43 2.46
CA ALA A 175 18.12 14.27 1.27
C ALA A 175 16.95 15.27 1.28
N HIS A 176 15.79 14.84 1.76
CA HIS A 176 14.52 15.58 1.71
C HIS A 176 13.73 15.48 3.04
N PRO A 177 14.23 16.09 4.12
CA PRO A 177 13.53 16.07 5.42
C PRO A 177 12.20 16.83 5.40
N ASP A 178 12.04 17.73 4.44
CA ASP A 178 10.83 18.50 4.16
C ASP A 178 9.72 17.72 3.47
N TRP A 179 10.00 16.50 2.98
CA TRP A 179 9.01 15.63 2.36
C TRP A 179 8.15 14.85 3.36
N ALA A 180 8.56 14.79 4.61
CA ALA A 180 7.74 14.21 5.67
C ALA A 180 6.71 15.22 6.18
N ILE A 181 5.46 14.77 6.36
CA ILE A 181 4.39 15.62 6.92
C ILE A 181 4.80 16.12 8.31
N LYS A 182 4.78 17.43 8.47
CA LYS A 182 5.15 18.10 9.73
C LYS A 182 4.32 19.35 9.94
N VAL A 183 3.87 19.55 11.16
CA VAL A 183 3.31 20.84 11.57
C VAL A 183 4.47 21.76 11.95
N PRO A 184 4.53 23.01 11.44
CA PRO A 184 5.56 23.98 11.85
C PRO A 184 5.65 24.12 13.37
N ASP A 185 6.85 24.23 13.89
CA ASP A 185 7.15 24.42 15.32
C ASP A 185 6.65 23.30 16.24
N ARG A 186 6.40 22.11 15.71
CA ARG A 186 6.09 20.89 16.48
C ARG A 186 7.02 19.75 16.11
N ASP A 187 7.26 18.86 17.05
CA ASP A 187 7.95 17.61 16.79
C ASP A 187 7.14 16.71 15.84
N HIS A 188 7.84 15.82 15.15
CA HIS A 188 7.18 14.79 14.34
C HIS A 188 6.32 13.85 15.19
N THR A 189 5.19 13.44 14.64
CA THR A 189 4.39 12.36 15.23
C THR A 189 4.82 11.05 14.57
N TYR A 190 5.34 10.15 15.38
CA TYR A 190 5.77 8.82 14.94
C TYR A 190 4.66 7.80 15.14
N SER A 191 4.55 6.88 14.19
CA SER A 191 3.82 5.62 14.36
C SER A 191 4.73 4.49 13.88
N ARG A 192 4.96 3.49 14.71
CA ARG A 192 5.92 2.40 14.41
C ARG A 192 7.32 2.90 14.02
N ASN A 193 7.82 3.97 14.67
CA ASN A 193 9.11 4.61 14.39
C ASN A 193 9.26 5.21 12.98
N GLN A 194 8.17 5.46 12.28
CA GLN A 194 8.16 5.98 10.92
C GLN A 194 7.32 7.24 10.79
N LEU A 195 7.56 8.00 9.74
CA LEU A 195 6.87 9.22 9.36
C LEU A 195 6.10 8.99 8.06
N VAL A 196 5.15 9.85 7.80
CA VAL A 196 4.34 9.83 6.57
C VAL A 196 4.89 10.83 5.56
N LEU A 197 5.06 10.42 4.31
CA LEU A 197 5.41 11.30 3.21
C LEU A 197 4.25 12.23 2.82
N ASP A 198 4.56 13.45 2.43
CA ASP A 198 3.56 14.42 1.96
C ASP A 198 3.20 14.20 0.48
N TYR A 199 2.22 13.38 0.23
CA TYR A 199 1.70 13.13 -1.12
C TYR A 199 0.91 14.30 -1.73
N ALA A 200 0.73 15.42 -1.02
CA ALA A 200 0.30 16.67 -1.63
C ALA A 200 1.47 17.37 -2.37
N ASN A 201 2.71 17.00 -2.06
CA ASN A 201 3.90 17.47 -2.76
C ASN A 201 4.07 16.67 -4.08
N PRO A 202 4.05 17.33 -5.27
CA PRO A 202 4.21 16.65 -6.55
C PRO A 202 5.58 15.99 -6.73
N ASP A 203 6.64 16.49 -6.07
CA ASP A 203 7.97 15.91 -6.16
C ASP A 203 8.05 14.57 -5.44
N VAL A 204 7.36 14.42 -4.29
CA VAL A 204 7.19 13.13 -3.60
C VAL A 204 6.48 12.12 -4.50
N VAL A 205 5.38 12.53 -5.12
CA VAL A 205 4.62 11.65 -6.04
C VAL A 205 5.47 11.24 -7.22
N ALA A 206 6.22 12.16 -7.81
CA ALA A 206 7.11 11.89 -8.95
C ALA A 206 8.22 10.90 -8.57
N TYR A 207 8.87 11.13 -7.43
CA TYR A 207 9.95 10.26 -6.93
C TYR A 207 9.46 8.84 -6.67
N ILE A 208 8.36 8.67 -5.93
CA ILE A 208 7.82 7.33 -5.62
C ILE A 208 7.37 6.61 -6.89
N LYS A 209 6.71 7.34 -7.81
CA LYS A 209 6.29 6.77 -9.09
C LYS A 209 7.50 6.27 -9.89
N GLU A 210 8.55 7.07 -10.01
CA GLU A 210 9.77 6.69 -10.73
C GLU A 210 10.46 5.50 -10.07
N THR A 211 10.56 5.49 -8.74
CA THR A 211 11.17 4.41 -7.97
C THR A 211 10.44 3.08 -8.20
N LEU A 212 9.11 3.09 -8.12
CA LEU A 212 8.29 1.89 -8.36
C LEU A 212 8.34 1.46 -9.83
N ASP A 213 8.34 2.42 -10.77
CA ASP A 213 8.45 2.13 -12.20
C ASP A 213 9.78 1.45 -12.53
N GLN A 214 10.89 1.96 -11.98
CA GLN A 214 12.20 1.33 -12.11
C GLN A 214 12.24 -0.07 -11.53
N LEU A 215 11.73 -0.26 -10.31
CA LEU A 215 11.69 -1.56 -9.64
C LEU A 215 10.91 -2.60 -10.47
N LEU A 216 9.71 -2.24 -10.91
CA LEU A 216 8.83 -3.14 -11.67
C LEU A 216 9.29 -3.36 -13.12
N SER A 217 10.04 -2.41 -13.71
CA SER A 217 10.58 -2.55 -15.06
C SER A 217 11.85 -3.40 -15.11
N GLN A 218 12.62 -3.42 -14.02
CA GLN A 218 13.90 -4.14 -13.94
C GLN A 218 13.73 -5.56 -13.47
N HIS A 219 12.63 -5.89 -12.80
CA HIS A 219 12.39 -7.18 -12.17
C HIS A 219 11.02 -7.75 -12.57
N ASP A 220 10.97 -9.05 -12.80
CA ASP A 220 9.75 -9.78 -13.19
C ASP A 220 8.89 -10.09 -11.95
N ILE A 221 8.27 -9.04 -11.39
CA ILE A 221 7.46 -9.10 -10.17
C ILE A 221 5.99 -9.23 -10.57
N ASP A 222 5.34 -10.31 -10.12
CA ASP A 222 3.93 -10.61 -10.43
C ASP A 222 2.93 -9.90 -9.49
N TYR A 223 3.38 -9.52 -8.29
CA TYR A 223 2.52 -8.97 -7.24
C TYR A 223 3.28 -7.93 -6.40
N ILE A 224 2.56 -6.86 -5.99
CA ILE A 224 3.09 -5.83 -5.09
C ILE A 224 2.03 -5.44 -4.05
#